data_b0265eb8337e11b7460f4b837d583374
#
_entry.id   b0265eb8337e11b7460f4b837d583374
#
_cell.length_a   1.000
_cell.length_b   1.000
_cell.length_c   1.000
_cell.angle_alpha   90.00
_cell.angle_beta   90.00
_cell.angle_gamma   90.00
#
_symmetry.space_group_name_H-M   'P 1'
#
loop_
_entity.id
_entity.type
_entity.pdbx_description
1 polymer ?
#
loop_
_entity_poly.entity_id
_entity_poly.type
_entity_poly.pdbx_seq_one_letter_code
_entity_poly.pdbx_strand_id
1 'polypeptide(L)'
;MATSAGGGGTTTGGMRSTGGETAAGGSLATGGVGATGGITSAGGTKATGGTVSAGGTTTGGASGGHVGSGGTTGAAGASGAGVKTTAGNGPCDIFAAGSTPCVAAHSTVRALLGAYNGSLYQVTRASDKTTKDIGVLSPGGFANSATQDTFCTGTTCTISIIYDQSGKNNHLKQAPAGQRKATPDNLADATALKFTMSGHTVYGVHLPVGYGYRVDQTTGIATADQPETEYMVTSGTFYNGSCCFDYGNAETDNHDDGAGTMEAVYFGNWTSQGKGAGNGPWVMADMENGVYAQASFAANPNDPPLTSPYVTAMVIGRSGSFALMGGNAQTGTLTSFYDGVRPNGYNPMKKQGAIILGIGGDNTATAQGDFYEGVLTSGAASAATAQAVQANIVAAGYGN
;
A
#
# COMPACT_ATOMS: atom_id res chain seq x y z
N MET A 1 -40.49 29.13 -55.89
CA MET A 1 -41.76 28.40 -56.05
C MET A 1 -41.80 27.48 -54.87
N ALA A 2 -42.52 27.90 -53.86
CA ALA A 2 -43.87 27.52 -53.48
C ALA A 2 -43.83 26.25 -52.64
N THR A 3 -43.91 26.38 -51.31
CA THR A 3 -45.10 26.24 -50.44
C THR A 3 -45.47 24.79 -50.20
N SER A 4 -45.71 24.21 -49.03
CA SER A 4 -46.58 24.58 -47.90
C SER A 4 -46.45 23.45 -46.89
N ALA A 5 -46.27 23.58 -45.60
CA ALA A 5 -47.18 23.87 -44.54
C ALA A 5 -48.11 22.72 -44.11
N GLY A 6 -48.18 22.51 -42.79
CA GLY A 6 -49.27 21.95 -42.02
C GLY A 6 -48.91 20.72 -41.23
N GLY A 7 -49.00 20.61 -39.96
CA GLY A 7 -49.85 20.96 -38.88
C GLY A 7 -49.86 19.77 -37.96
N GLY A 8 -49.57 19.77 -36.68
CA GLY A 8 -50.43 20.24 -35.62
C GLY A 8 -51.07 19.01 -34.94
N GLY A 9 -50.79 18.75 -33.67
CA GLY A 9 -51.53 17.75 -32.90
C GLY A 9 -50.96 17.58 -31.48
N THR A 10 -51.37 18.47 -30.59
CA THR A 10 -51.28 18.32 -29.12
C THR A 10 -52.28 17.27 -28.65
N THR A 11 -51.86 16.39 -27.72
CA THR A 11 -52.77 15.91 -26.67
C THR A 11 -52.02 15.64 -25.38
N THR A 12 -52.38 16.44 -24.42
CA THR A 12 -52.22 16.32 -22.98
C THR A 12 -52.92 15.05 -22.48
N GLY A 13 -52.32 14.39 -21.51
CA GLY A 13 -52.94 13.32 -20.75
C GLY A 13 -52.12 13.08 -19.47
N GLY A 14 -52.38 13.87 -18.45
CA GLY A 14 -51.94 13.60 -17.10
C GLY A 14 -52.86 12.59 -16.43
N MET A 15 -52.27 11.73 -15.60
CA MET A 15 -53.02 11.15 -14.48
C MET A 15 -52.08 11.02 -13.28
N ARG A 16 -52.44 11.74 -12.24
CA ARG A 16 -52.06 11.54 -10.86
C ARG A 16 -52.69 10.26 -10.36
N SER A 17 -51.95 9.55 -9.55
CA SER A 17 -52.55 8.68 -8.53
C SER A 17 -51.73 8.83 -7.26
N THR A 18 -52.39 9.40 -6.31
CA THR A 18 -52.09 9.53 -4.90
C THR A 18 -52.53 8.25 -4.17
N GLY A 19 -51.85 7.92 -3.10
CA GLY A 19 -52.25 7.03 -2.06
C GLY A 19 -51.03 6.44 -1.44
N GLY A 20 -50.57 6.74 -0.30
CA GLY A 20 -51.24 7.04 0.97
C GLY A 20 -50.92 5.89 1.92
N GLU A 21 -50.05 6.21 2.91
CA GLU A 21 -50.18 5.91 4.32
C GLU A 21 -50.44 4.44 4.67
N THR A 22 -49.81 3.87 5.65
CA THR A 22 -49.79 4.22 7.06
C THR A 22 -48.73 3.44 7.82
N ALA A 23 -48.19 4.14 8.75
CA ALA A 23 -47.50 3.80 9.96
C ALA A 23 -48.31 2.89 10.92
N ALA A 24 -47.60 2.35 11.82
CA ALA A 24 -47.89 1.97 13.19
C ALA A 24 -47.34 0.56 13.43
N GLY A 25 -46.63 0.30 14.41
CA GLY A 25 -46.53 0.77 15.74
C GLY A 25 -45.94 -0.33 16.55
N GLY A 26 -45.01 -0.02 17.35
CA GLY A 26 -44.86 -0.25 18.74
C GLY A 26 -44.84 -1.67 19.24
N SER A 27 -43.85 -2.05 19.97
CA SER A 27 -44.04 -2.21 21.40
C SER A 27 -42.73 -2.56 22.09
N LEU A 28 -42.45 -1.82 23.11
CA LEU A 28 -41.52 -2.10 24.19
C LEU A 28 -41.99 -3.37 24.93
N ALA A 29 -41.05 -4.22 25.28
CA ALA A 29 -41.19 -5.12 26.40
C ALA A 29 -39.96 -4.99 27.28
N THR A 30 -40.13 -4.28 28.36
CA THR A 30 -39.34 -4.27 29.58
C THR A 30 -39.57 -5.53 30.38
N GLY A 31 -38.51 -6.12 30.88
CA GLY A 31 -38.52 -7.09 31.98
C GLY A 31 -37.07 -7.55 32.13
N GLY A 32 -36.37 -7.27 33.13
CA GLY A 32 -36.55 -7.02 34.54
C GLY A 32 -36.07 -8.19 35.36
N VAL A 33 -35.14 -7.93 36.29
CA VAL A 33 -34.65 -8.67 37.44
C VAL A 33 -33.79 -9.91 37.14
N GLY A 34 -32.52 -9.99 37.53
CA GLY A 34 -31.92 -9.74 38.83
C GLY A 34 -31.61 -11.06 39.51
N ALA A 35 -30.32 -11.42 39.60
CA ALA A 35 -29.90 -12.29 40.70
C ALA A 35 -28.38 -12.07 40.92
N THR A 36 -28.12 -11.52 42.05
CA THR A 36 -26.89 -11.44 42.80
C THR A 36 -26.36 -12.82 43.19
N GLY A 37 -25.08 -13.02 43.11
CA GLY A 37 -24.40 -14.16 43.68
C GLY A 37 -22.91 -13.90 43.73
N GLY A 38 -22.47 -13.20 44.77
CA GLY A 38 -21.09 -13.15 45.18
C GLY A 38 -20.78 -14.33 46.10
N ILE A 39 -19.53 -14.65 46.23
CA ILE A 39 -18.78 -15.17 47.38
C ILE A 39 -17.32 -15.27 46.89
N THR A 40 -16.38 -14.42 47.38
CA THR A 40 -15.37 -14.61 48.43
C THR A 40 -14.63 -15.95 48.35
N SER A 41 -13.38 -16.07 48.40
CA SER A 41 -12.24 -15.45 49.07
C SER A 41 -11.02 -16.32 48.86
N ALA A 42 -9.88 -15.66 48.79
CA ALA A 42 -8.73 -15.81 49.69
C ALA A 42 -7.79 -17.02 49.53
N GLY A 43 -6.51 -16.69 49.55
CA GLY A 43 -5.37 -17.52 49.90
C GLY A 43 -4.23 -17.34 48.90
N GLY A 44 -3.29 -16.54 48.98
CA GLY A 44 -2.32 -16.16 49.92
C GLY A 44 -1.28 -17.26 50.17
N THR A 45 -0.08 -17.21 49.47
CA THR A 45 1.17 -17.57 50.14
C THR A 45 2.33 -16.91 49.42
N LYS A 46 3.02 -16.11 50.19
CA LYS A 46 4.41 -15.62 50.02
C LYS A 46 5.36 -16.79 50.16
N ALA A 47 6.41 -16.81 49.39
CA ALA A 47 7.66 -17.42 49.81
C ALA A 47 8.82 -16.54 49.35
N THR A 48 9.42 -16.04 50.28
CA THR A 48 10.69 -15.37 50.53
C THR A 48 11.92 -16.17 50.10
N GLY A 49 12.88 -15.46 49.49
CA GLY A 49 14.24 -15.43 50.04
C GLY A 49 15.21 -16.48 49.54
N GLY A 50 16.30 -16.00 48.98
CA GLY A 50 17.53 -16.78 48.78
C GLY A 50 18.65 -15.88 48.29
N THR A 51 19.40 -15.40 49.24
CA THR A 51 20.56 -14.53 49.13
C THR A 51 21.83 -15.27 48.74
N VAL A 52 22.67 -14.57 47.97
CA VAL A 52 24.16 -14.47 47.96
C VAL A 52 25.01 -15.74 48.02
N SER A 53 25.98 -15.80 47.12
CA SER A 53 27.38 -16.02 47.52
C SER A 53 28.35 -15.44 46.48
N ALA A 54 29.24 -14.66 47.04
CA ALA A 54 30.42 -14.10 46.41
C ALA A 54 31.57 -15.11 46.48
N GLY A 55 32.61 -14.94 45.67
CA GLY A 55 33.93 -15.36 46.00
C GLY A 55 34.75 -15.97 44.89
N GLY A 56 35.88 -15.33 44.58
CA GLY A 56 36.96 -15.95 43.86
C GLY A 56 37.88 -15.00 43.12
N THR A 57 38.73 -14.35 43.88
CA THR A 57 39.95 -13.65 43.40
C THR A 57 41.06 -14.63 43.07
N THR A 58 41.87 -14.30 42.07
CA THR A 58 43.36 -14.37 42.06
C THR A 58 43.86 -13.76 40.73
N THR A 59 44.48 -12.67 40.81
CA THR A 59 45.92 -12.26 40.84
C THR A 59 46.74 -12.69 39.64
N GLY A 60 47.31 -11.69 38.99
CA GLY A 60 48.70 -11.68 38.69
C GLY A 60 49.11 -11.28 37.28
N GLY A 61 49.85 -10.20 37.16
CA GLY A 61 50.85 -10.01 36.15
C GLY A 61 50.91 -8.63 35.48
N ALA A 62 51.77 -7.79 36.04
CA ALA A 62 52.10 -6.46 35.54
C ALA A 62 53.16 -6.45 34.44
N SER A 63 53.13 -5.40 33.65
CA SER A 63 54.19 -4.43 33.28
C SER A 63 53.91 -3.86 31.91
N GLY A 64 53.87 -2.60 31.78
CA GLY A 64 54.75 -1.49 31.79
C GLY A 64 54.47 -0.67 30.54
N GLY A 65 53.99 0.48 30.66
CA GLY A 65 54.46 1.81 30.70
C GLY A 65 54.64 2.44 29.30
N HIS A 66 53.95 3.51 29.00
CA HIS A 66 54.52 4.83 28.79
C HIS A 66 53.47 5.91 28.50
N VAL A 67 53.66 7.04 29.08
CA VAL A 67 52.89 8.27 29.12
C VAL A 67 52.83 8.98 27.77
N GLY A 68 51.68 9.60 27.48
CA GLY A 68 51.52 10.61 26.43
C GLY A 68 50.26 11.43 26.66
N SER A 69 50.51 12.66 27.22
CA SER A 69 49.55 13.69 27.54
C SER A 69 48.89 14.32 26.34
N GLY A 70 47.61 14.71 26.44
CA GLY A 70 47.01 15.65 25.51
C GLY A 70 45.48 15.55 25.50
N GLY A 71 44.80 16.34 26.36
CA GLY A 71 43.35 16.43 26.38
C GLY A 71 42.77 17.26 25.23
N THR A 72 41.52 16.96 24.95
CA THR A 72 40.45 17.92 24.67
C THR A 72 39.12 17.19 24.70
N THR A 73 38.23 17.68 25.56
CA THR A 73 36.83 17.26 25.69
C THR A 73 36.07 17.65 24.42
N GLY A 74 35.70 16.66 23.60
CA GLY A 74 34.77 16.80 22.50
C GLY A 74 33.52 15.97 22.81
N ALA A 75 32.37 16.62 22.87
CA ALA A 75 31.08 15.99 23.04
C ALA A 75 30.88 14.91 21.97
N ALA A 76 30.61 13.68 22.38
CA ALA A 76 30.26 12.58 21.50
C ALA A 76 28.84 12.83 20.96
N GLY A 77 28.75 13.39 19.76
CA GLY A 77 27.56 13.30 18.94
C GLY A 77 27.33 11.83 18.60
N ALA A 78 26.16 11.31 18.94
CA ALA A 78 25.72 10.00 18.50
C ALA A 78 25.67 10.01 16.95
N SER A 79 26.72 9.49 16.35
CA SER A 79 26.73 9.17 14.91
C SER A 79 25.74 8.04 14.72
N GLY A 80 24.55 8.36 14.17
CA GLY A 80 23.68 7.36 13.59
C GLY A 80 24.52 6.59 12.56
N ALA A 81 24.69 5.29 12.80
CA ALA A 81 25.30 4.40 11.83
C ALA A 81 24.47 4.47 10.55
N GLY A 82 24.89 5.29 9.62
CA GLY A 82 24.34 5.30 8.27
C GLY A 82 24.54 3.91 7.70
N VAL A 83 23.44 3.21 7.49
CA VAL A 83 23.43 1.98 6.70
C VAL A 83 24.02 2.38 5.36
N LYS A 84 25.25 1.93 5.07
CA LYS A 84 25.83 2.06 3.72
C LYS A 84 24.93 1.24 2.82
N THR A 85 24.10 1.89 2.02
CA THR A 85 23.45 1.28 0.88
C THR A 85 24.56 0.91 -0.09
N THR A 86 25.00 -0.34 -0.03
CA THR A 86 25.90 -0.89 -1.06
C THR A 86 25.10 -0.90 -2.36
N ALA A 87 25.68 -0.36 -3.41
CA ALA A 87 25.18 -0.49 -4.77
C ALA A 87 24.90 -1.97 -5.02
N GLY A 88 23.62 -2.34 -5.20
CA GLY A 88 23.21 -3.73 -5.40
C GLY A 88 22.04 -4.23 -4.53
N ASN A 89 21.61 -3.51 -3.50
CA ASN A 89 20.45 -3.94 -2.69
C ASN A 89 19.19 -3.19 -3.14
N GLY A 90 18.15 -3.95 -3.50
CA GLY A 90 16.80 -3.41 -3.71
C GLY A 90 15.98 -3.35 -2.40
N PRO A 91 14.77 -2.78 -2.42
CA PRO A 91 13.88 -2.73 -1.27
C PRO A 91 13.64 -4.12 -0.65
N CYS A 92 13.50 -5.16 -1.46
CA CYS A 92 13.24 -6.51 -0.98
C CYS A 92 14.45 -7.14 -0.26
N ASP A 93 15.68 -6.79 -0.63
CA ASP A 93 16.86 -7.21 0.11
C ASP A 93 16.89 -6.56 1.50
N ILE A 94 16.45 -5.30 1.59
CA ILE A 94 16.36 -4.56 2.86
C ILE A 94 15.27 -5.16 3.76
N PHE A 95 14.10 -5.44 3.22
CA PHE A 95 13.03 -6.11 3.95
C PHE A 95 13.46 -7.51 4.43
N ALA A 96 14.14 -8.30 3.58
CA ALA A 96 14.65 -9.61 3.96
C ALA A 96 15.69 -9.52 5.10
N ALA A 97 16.60 -8.56 5.04
CA ALA A 97 17.55 -8.29 6.13
C ALA A 97 16.84 -7.83 7.42
N GLY A 98 15.68 -7.18 7.31
CA GLY A 98 14.80 -6.82 8.42
C GLY A 98 13.89 -7.95 8.90
N SER A 99 14.07 -9.19 8.41
CA SER A 99 13.25 -10.37 8.73
C SER A 99 11.78 -10.27 8.30
N THR A 100 11.48 -9.43 7.32
CA THR A 100 10.17 -9.26 6.69
C THR A 100 10.27 -9.39 5.18
N PRO A 101 10.61 -10.57 4.63
CA PRO A 101 10.89 -10.75 3.22
C PRO A 101 9.68 -10.41 2.34
N CYS A 102 9.95 -9.90 1.13
CA CYS A 102 8.92 -9.66 0.13
C CYS A 102 8.22 -10.97 -0.26
N VAL A 103 6.91 -10.92 -0.34
CA VAL A 103 6.05 -11.98 -0.88
C VAL A 103 5.37 -11.55 -2.18
N ALA A 104 5.36 -10.25 -2.47
CA ALA A 104 5.09 -9.69 -3.80
C ALA A 104 5.97 -8.45 -3.99
N ALA A 105 6.44 -8.23 -5.22
CA ALA A 105 7.28 -7.08 -5.58
C ALA A 105 7.03 -6.70 -7.04
N HIS A 106 6.33 -5.59 -7.25
CA HIS A 106 5.87 -5.12 -8.55
C HIS A 106 6.53 -3.79 -8.92
N SER A 107 7.10 -3.70 -10.11
CA SER A 107 7.65 -2.44 -10.61
C SER A 107 7.77 -2.50 -12.13
N THR A 108 7.46 -1.39 -12.80
CA THR A 108 7.72 -1.22 -14.23
C THR A 108 8.95 -0.39 -14.51
N VAL A 109 9.63 0.12 -13.46
CA VAL A 109 10.71 1.10 -13.60
C VAL A 109 12.09 0.56 -13.23
N ARG A 110 12.17 -0.40 -12.28
CA ARG A 110 13.43 -0.98 -11.82
C ARG A 110 13.27 -2.37 -11.18
N ALA A 111 14.38 -3.05 -10.98
CA ALA A 111 14.43 -4.21 -10.09
C ALA A 111 14.27 -3.79 -8.62
N LEU A 112 13.55 -4.60 -7.83
CA LEU A 112 13.33 -4.43 -6.39
C LEU A 112 14.20 -5.37 -5.53
N LEU A 113 14.99 -6.24 -6.18
CA LEU A 113 16.07 -7.03 -5.58
C LEU A 113 17.36 -6.78 -6.37
N GLY A 114 18.48 -6.67 -5.67
CA GLY A 114 19.78 -6.39 -6.30
C GLY A 114 20.26 -7.48 -7.27
N ALA A 115 19.84 -8.71 -7.07
CA ALA A 115 20.19 -9.85 -7.95
C ALA A 115 19.15 -10.11 -9.05
N TYR A 116 18.01 -9.37 -9.08
CA TYR A 116 16.94 -9.66 -10.04
C TYR A 116 17.36 -9.31 -11.46
N ASN A 117 17.18 -10.27 -12.38
CA ASN A 117 17.51 -10.16 -13.80
C ASN A 117 16.38 -10.70 -14.70
N GLY A 118 15.15 -10.65 -14.21
CA GLY A 118 13.97 -11.13 -14.92
C GLY A 118 13.20 -10.01 -15.61
N SER A 119 12.01 -10.36 -16.10
CA SER A 119 11.06 -9.43 -16.69
C SER A 119 10.37 -8.63 -15.61
N LEU A 120 10.24 -7.31 -15.81
CA LEU A 120 9.50 -6.40 -14.93
C LEU A 120 8.02 -6.35 -15.30
N TYR A 121 7.73 -6.26 -16.59
CA TYR A 121 6.37 -6.23 -17.12
C TYR A 121 6.31 -6.74 -18.55
N GLN A 122 5.10 -7.02 -19.02
CA GLN A 122 4.80 -7.41 -20.40
C GLN A 122 3.96 -6.35 -21.07
N VAL A 123 4.25 -6.07 -22.33
CA VAL A 123 3.42 -5.22 -23.17
C VAL A 123 2.80 -6.01 -24.32
N THR A 124 1.58 -5.62 -24.71
CA THR A 124 0.83 -6.20 -25.85
C THR A 124 0.57 -5.12 -26.89
N ARG A 125 0.97 -5.36 -28.13
CA ARG A 125 0.73 -4.45 -29.27
C ARG A 125 -0.71 -4.51 -29.74
N ALA A 126 -1.28 -3.34 -30.05
CA ALA A 126 -2.65 -3.27 -30.58
C ALA A 126 -2.78 -3.81 -32.01
N SER A 127 -1.73 -3.66 -32.84
CA SER A 127 -1.76 -3.98 -34.28
C SER A 127 -1.91 -5.47 -34.58
N ASP A 128 -1.26 -6.33 -33.79
CA ASP A 128 -1.20 -7.78 -34.08
C ASP A 128 -1.36 -8.66 -32.84
N LYS A 129 -1.60 -8.05 -31.67
CA LYS A 129 -1.78 -8.72 -30.38
C LYS A 129 -0.55 -9.52 -29.90
N THR A 130 0.59 -9.34 -30.52
CA THR A 130 1.82 -9.95 -30.03
C THR A 130 2.28 -9.28 -28.72
N THR A 131 3.03 -10.02 -27.92
CA THR A 131 3.51 -9.58 -26.60
C THR A 131 5.03 -9.49 -26.55
N LYS A 132 5.54 -8.65 -25.65
CA LYS A 132 6.96 -8.50 -25.37
C LYS A 132 7.20 -8.30 -23.90
N ASP A 133 8.06 -9.11 -23.31
CA ASP A 133 8.54 -8.92 -21.96
C ASP A 133 9.62 -7.85 -21.92
N ILE A 134 9.50 -6.94 -20.96
CA ILE A 134 10.45 -5.87 -20.70
C ILE A 134 11.20 -6.20 -19.41
N GLY A 135 12.48 -6.52 -19.56
CA GLY A 135 13.37 -6.85 -18.45
C GLY A 135 14.18 -5.65 -18.00
N VAL A 136 15.22 -5.93 -17.22
CA VAL A 136 16.16 -4.93 -16.72
C VAL A 136 17.35 -4.74 -17.67
N LEU A 137 18.00 -3.58 -17.61
CA LEU A 137 19.24 -3.29 -18.33
C LEU A 137 20.43 -4.14 -17.82
N SER A 138 20.43 -4.42 -16.52
CA SER A 138 21.42 -5.25 -15.83
C SER A 138 20.78 -5.79 -14.54
N PRO A 139 21.32 -6.85 -13.92
CA PRO A 139 20.82 -7.33 -12.64
C PRO A 139 20.71 -6.21 -11.60
N GLY A 140 19.55 -6.09 -10.94
CA GLY A 140 19.27 -5.04 -9.96
C GLY A 140 19.05 -3.64 -10.55
N GLY A 141 19.05 -3.49 -11.87
CA GLY A 141 19.01 -2.22 -12.58
C GLY A 141 17.61 -1.75 -12.99
N PHE A 142 17.61 -0.73 -13.84
CA PHE A 142 16.40 -0.09 -14.38
C PHE A 142 15.82 -0.88 -15.55
N ALA A 143 14.53 -0.60 -15.86
CA ALA A 143 13.84 -1.18 -16.99
C ALA A 143 14.55 -0.88 -18.33
N ASN A 144 14.60 -1.88 -19.21
CA ASN A 144 15.07 -1.72 -20.59
C ASN A 144 13.94 -1.15 -21.47
N SER A 145 13.60 0.11 -21.26
CA SER A 145 12.51 0.78 -21.97
C SER A 145 12.74 0.91 -23.48
N ALA A 146 14.00 0.90 -23.93
CA ALA A 146 14.32 0.91 -25.37
C ALA A 146 13.77 -0.32 -26.09
N THR A 147 13.67 -1.46 -25.41
CA THR A 147 13.00 -2.67 -25.94
C THR A 147 11.51 -2.42 -26.17
N GLN A 148 10.82 -1.74 -25.24
CA GLN A 148 9.42 -1.34 -25.40
C GLN A 148 9.27 -0.33 -26.54
N ASP A 149 10.08 0.73 -26.56
CA ASP A 149 10.01 1.77 -27.58
C ASP A 149 10.14 1.18 -28.99
N THR A 150 11.09 0.26 -29.18
CA THR A 150 11.28 -0.45 -30.45
C THR A 150 10.07 -1.33 -30.79
N PHE A 151 9.58 -2.11 -29.83
CA PHE A 151 8.48 -3.05 -30.03
C PHE A 151 7.15 -2.33 -30.30
N CYS A 152 6.91 -1.19 -29.68
CA CYS A 152 5.66 -0.43 -29.81
C CYS A 152 5.70 0.61 -30.94
N THR A 153 6.77 0.66 -31.74
CA THR A 153 6.88 1.60 -32.87
C THR A 153 5.72 1.44 -33.85
N GLY A 154 5.02 2.54 -34.17
CA GLY A 154 3.93 2.58 -35.15
C GLY A 154 2.60 1.98 -34.68
N THR A 155 2.48 1.64 -33.39
CA THR A 155 1.24 1.14 -32.78
C THR A 155 1.15 1.57 -31.31
N THR A 156 -0.03 1.42 -30.70
CA THR A 156 -0.17 1.53 -29.25
C THR A 156 0.15 0.19 -28.58
N CYS A 157 0.62 0.26 -27.33
CA CYS A 157 0.84 -0.89 -26.48
C CYS A 157 0.13 -0.71 -25.14
N THR A 158 -0.36 -1.82 -24.57
CA THR A 158 -0.86 -1.84 -23.20
C THR A 158 0.01 -2.73 -22.34
N ILE A 159 0.14 -2.41 -21.04
CA ILE A 159 0.80 -3.28 -20.05
C ILE A 159 -0.16 -4.43 -19.76
N SER A 160 0.19 -5.65 -20.15
CA SER A 160 -0.67 -6.84 -19.97
C SER A 160 -0.38 -7.62 -18.69
N ILE A 161 0.86 -7.56 -18.19
CA ILE A 161 1.29 -8.19 -16.94
C ILE A 161 2.30 -7.27 -16.25
N ILE A 162 2.19 -7.12 -14.93
CA ILE A 162 3.27 -6.60 -14.08
C ILE A 162 3.80 -7.79 -13.31
N TYR A 163 5.05 -8.16 -13.56
CA TYR A 163 5.64 -9.36 -12.99
C TYR A 163 6.01 -9.15 -11.52
N ASP A 164 5.72 -10.16 -10.71
CA ASP A 164 6.22 -10.27 -9.34
C ASP A 164 7.68 -10.71 -9.34
N GLN A 165 8.53 -9.91 -8.72
CA GLN A 165 9.97 -10.14 -8.63
C GLN A 165 10.37 -10.96 -7.38
N SER A 166 9.43 -11.22 -6.45
CA SER A 166 9.69 -11.94 -5.19
C SER A 166 9.97 -13.44 -5.37
N GLY A 167 9.67 -13.97 -6.57
CA GLY A 167 9.74 -15.40 -6.86
C GLY A 167 8.52 -16.20 -6.40
N LYS A 168 7.44 -15.54 -5.94
CA LYS A 168 6.18 -16.18 -5.55
C LYS A 168 5.18 -16.28 -6.70
N ASN A 169 5.48 -15.67 -7.85
CA ASN A 169 4.63 -15.64 -9.05
C ASN A 169 3.26 -14.94 -8.85
N ASN A 170 3.19 -13.98 -7.95
CA ASN A 170 2.02 -13.15 -7.69
C ASN A 170 1.89 -12.04 -8.76
N HIS A 171 1.87 -12.41 -10.04
CA HIS A 171 1.84 -11.47 -11.16
C HIS A 171 0.52 -10.75 -11.26
N LEU A 172 0.55 -9.42 -11.33
CA LEU A 172 -0.64 -8.61 -11.59
C LEU A 172 -1.03 -8.67 -13.06
N LYS A 173 -2.30 -8.94 -13.32
CA LYS A 173 -2.92 -9.01 -14.66
C LYS A 173 -4.14 -8.09 -14.69
N GLN A 174 -4.76 -7.95 -15.86
CA GLN A 174 -6.02 -7.23 -15.98
C GLN A 174 -7.03 -7.69 -14.93
N ALA A 175 -7.55 -6.74 -14.15
CA ALA A 175 -8.59 -7.06 -13.17
C ALA A 175 -9.86 -7.54 -13.89
N PRO A 176 -10.44 -8.70 -13.50
CA PRO A 176 -11.68 -9.20 -14.07
C PRO A 176 -12.87 -8.35 -13.63
N ALA A 177 -14.05 -8.66 -14.16
CA ALA A 177 -15.30 -8.11 -13.60
C ALA A 177 -15.45 -8.50 -12.12
N GLY A 178 -16.04 -7.60 -11.33
CA GLY A 178 -16.31 -7.78 -9.90
C GLY A 178 -17.66 -7.20 -9.51
N GLN A 179 -17.90 -7.09 -8.23
CA GLN A 179 -19.19 -6.65 -7.69
C GLN A 179 -19.59 -5.25 -8.15
N ARG A 180 -18.63 -4.32 -8.20
CA ARG A 180 -18.88 -2.90 -8.55
C ARG A 180 -18.73 -2.59 -10.03
N LYS A 181 -18.12 -3.48 -10.80
CA LYS A 181 -17.90 -3.29 -12.23
C LYS A 181 -18.11 -4.59 -12.99
N ALA A 182 -19.17 -4.66 -13.79
CA ALA A 182 -19.59 -5.87 -14.50
C ALA A 182 -18.71 -6.24 -15.72
N THR A 183 -17.67 -5.46 -16.01
CA THR A 183 -16.71 -5.70 -17.10
C THR A 183 -15.28 -5.67 -16.56
N PRO A 184 -14.34 -6.39 -17.16
CA PRO A 184 -12.93 -6.25 -16.81
C PRO A 184 -12.46 -4.80 -16.89
N ASP A 185 -11.47 -4.43 -16.09
CA ASP A 185 -10.84 -3.13 -16.13
C ASP A 185 -10.01 -2.94 -17.40
N ASN A 186 -9.71 -1.68 -17.75
CA ASN A 186 -8.82 -1.39 -18.84
C ASN A 186 -7.36 -1.65 -18.43
N LEU A 187 -6.55 -2.04 -19.39
CA LEU A 187 -5.10 -2.13 -19.25
C LEU A 187 -4.45 -0.77 -19.52
N ALA A 188 -3.46 -0.39 -18.72
CA ALA A 188 -2.75 0.87 -18.87
C ALA A 188 -2.02 0.96 -20.22
N ASP A 189 -2.03 2.16 -20.83
CA ASP A 189 -1.17 2.48 -21.98
C ASP A 189 0.30 2.45 -21.51
N ALA A 190 1.10 1.62 -22.16
CA ALA A 190 2.48 1.40 -21.78
C ALA A 190 3.39 2.64 -21.99
N THR A 191 2.92 3.65 -22.71
CA THR A 191 3.68 4.85 -23.06
C THR A 191 3.19 6.13 -22.36
N ALA A 192 2.07 6.04 -21.63
CA ALA A 192 1.40 7.22 -21.08
C ALA A 192 2.21 7.93 -19.97
N LEU A 193 3.00 7.18 -19.20
CA LEU A 193 3.75 7.74 -18.05
C LEU A 193 5.26 7.59 -18.22
N LYS A 194 5.81 8.34 -19.19
CA LYS A 194 7.24 8.39 -19.46
C LYS A 194 7.94 9.39 -18.55
N PHE A 195 9.05 8.99 -17.93
CA PHE A 195 9.89 9.89 -17.13
C PHE A 195 11.35 9.43 -17.07
N THR A 196 12.20 10.20 -16.38
CA THR A 196 13.61 9.86 -16.16
C THR A 196 13.83 9.40 -14.73
N MET A 197 14.64 8.37 -14.55
CA MET A 197 15.04 7.82 -13.25
C MET A 197 16.55 7.56 -13.28
N SER A 198 17.33 8.31 -12.51
CA SER A 198 18.83 8.28 -12.55
C SER A 198 19.40 8.31 -13.97
N GLY A 199 18.89 9.19 -14.82
CA GLY A 199 19.32 9.33 -16.22
C GLY A 199 18.77 8.28 -17.19
N HIS A 200 18.01 7.29 -16.72
CA HIS A 200 17.38 6.29 -17.57
C HIS A 200 15.93 6.66 -17.89
N THR A 201 15.52 6.55 -19.15
CA THR A 201 14.11 6.62 -19.53
C THR A 201 13.40 5.37 -19.03
N VAL A 202 12.28 5.54 -18.30
CA VAL A 202 11.42 4.46 -17.81
C VAL A 202 9.94 4.84 -17.97
N TYR A 203 9.05 3.88 -17.78
CA TYR A 203 7.61 4.05 -17.88
C TYR A 203 6.93 3.54 -16.61
N GLY A 204 6.18 4.41 -15.92
CA GLY A 204 5.26 4.02 -14.85
C GLY A 204 3.94 3.50 -15.41
N VAL A 205 3.02 3.14 -14.54
CA VAL A 205 1.67 2.68 -14.85
C VAL A 205 0.69 3.81 -14.61
N HIS A 206 0.13 4.39 -15.66
CA HIS A 206 -0.89 5.45 -15.60
C HIS A 206 -2.26 4.80 -15.55
N LEU A 207 -3.01 5.03 -14.48
CA LEU A 207 -4.29 4.40 -14.18
C LEU A 207 -5.39 5.45 -14.07
N PRO A 208 -6.01 5.88 -15.19
CA PRO A 208 -7.25 6.65 -15.16
C PRO A 208 -8.41 5.83 -14.58
N VAL A 209 -9.54 6.48 -14.32
CA VAL A 209 -10.78 5.81 -13.89
C VAL A 209 -11.12 4.63 -14.80
N GLY A 210 -11.39 3.48 -14.21
CA GLY A 210 -11.75 2.25 -14.91
C GLY A 210 -10.57 1.38 -15.35
N TYR A 211 -9.37 1.66 -14.83
CA TYR A 211 -8.15 0.89 -15.06
C TYR A 211 -7.73 0.17 -13.78
N GLY A 212 -7.28 -1.07 -13.89
CA GLY A 212 -6.88 -1.84 -12.73
C GLY A 212 -6.25 -3.20 -13.02
N TYR A 213 -5.47 -3.66 -12.07
CA TYR A 213 -4.79 -4.95 -12.10
C TYR A 213 -5.07 -5.75 -10.85
N ARG A 214 -5.05 -7.08 -10.98
CA ARG A 214 -5.37 -7.96 -9.86
C ARG A 214 -4.76 -9.36 -10.02
N VAL A 215 -4.55 -10.03 -8.90
CA VAL A 215 -4.30 -11.47 -8.81
C VAL A 215 -5.01 -12.02 -7.57
N ASP A 216 -5.92 -12.97 -7.76
CA ASP A 216 -6.75 -13.54 -6.68
C ASP A 216 -6.09 -14.76 -6.03
N GLN A 217 -5.36 -15.55 -6.82
CA GLN A 217 -4.66 -16.74 -6.33
C GLN A 217 -3.19 -16.42 -6.11
N THR A 218 -2.81 -16.22 -4.87
CA THR A 218 -1.48 -15.78 -4.47
C THR A 218 -0.72 -16.83 -3.65
N THR A 219 0.55 -16.58 -3.44
CA THR A 219 1.42 -17.40 -2.61
C THR A 219 2.12 -16.54 -1.57
N GLY A 220 1.90 -16.83 -0.28
CA GLY A 220 2.63 -16.21 0.82
C GLY A 220 2.14 -14.83 1.25
N ILE A 221 1.06 -14.31 0.67
CA ILE A 221 0.40 -13.09 1.11
C ILE A 221 -0.30 -13.34 2.46
N ALA A 222 -0.32 -12.33 3.31
CA ALA A 222 -0.94 -12.40 4.62
C ALA A 222 -2.44 -12.69 4.52
N THR A 223 -2.94 -13.55 5.39
CA THR A 223 -4.37 -13.86 5.52
C THR A 223 -4.81 -13.70 6.96
N ALA A 224 -6.10 -13.52 7.17
CA ALA A 224 -6.67 -13.27 8.49
C ALA A 224 -5.96 -12.08 9.20
N ASP A 225 -5.51 -12.24 10.43
CA ASP A 225 -4.85 -11.19 11.21
C ASP A 225 -3.30 -11.26 11.15
N GLN A 226 -2.74 -11.95 10.14
CA GLN A 226 -1.29 -12.01 9.97
C GLN A 226 -0.71 -10.62 9.70
N PRO A 227 0.46 -10.29 10.28
CA PRO A 227 1.10 -9.01 10.03
C PRO A 227 1.70 -8.95 8.62
N GLU A 228 1.69 -7.75 8.05
CA GLU A 228 2.32 -7.45 6.76
C GLU A 228 2.76 -6.00 6.68
N THR A 229 3.56 -5.68 5.68
CA THR A 229 3.87 -4.30 5.29
C THR A 229 3.65 -4.17 3.81
N GLU A 230 3.00 -3.10 3.43
CA GLU A 230 2.72 -2.77 2.05
C GLU A 230 3.19 -1.36 1.76
N TYR A 231 3.85 -1.15 0.63
CA TYR A 231 4.11 0.19 0.16
C TYR A 231 3.92 0.29 -1.34
N MET A 232 3.63 1.50 -1.82
CA MET A 232 3.78 1.88 -3.22
C MET A 232 4.49 3.22 -3.35
N VAL A 233 5.17 3.41 -4.47
CA VAL A 233 5.56 4.73 -4.96
C VAL A 233 4.54 5.16 -5.99
N THR A 234 3.92 6.32 -5.75
CA THR A 234 2.80 6.87 -6.52
C THR A 234 2.99 8.36 -6.81
N SER A 235 2.08 8.98 -7.55
CA SER A 235 2.09 10.41 -7.86
C SER A 235 1.23 11.22 -6.89
N GLY A 236 1.80 12.25 -6.27
CA GLY A 236 1.04 13.25 -5.50
C GLY A 236 0.37 14.31 -6.35
N THR A 237 0.43 14.20 -7.69
CA THR A 237 -0.12 15.19 -8.63
C THR A 237 -1.20 14.65 -9.55
N PHE A 238 -1.38 13.31 -9.60
CA PHE A 238 -2.44 12.66 -10.37
C PHE A 238 -3.25 11.74 -9.45
N TYR A 239 -4.38 12.23 -8.98
CA TYR A 239 -5.30 11.56 -8.06
C TYR A 239 -6.70 12.17 -8.20
N ASN A 240 -7.71 11.58 -7.57
CA ASN A 240 -9.04 12.17 -7.41
C ASN A 240 -9.66 11.84 -6.04
N GLY A 241 -10.83 12.38 -5.78
CA GLY A 241 -11.59 12.18 -4.54
C GLY A 241 -12.55 11.00 -4.59
N SER A 242 -12.16 9.90 -5.20
CA SER A 242 -12.98 8.69 -5.34
C SER A 242 -12.30 7.48 -4.73
N CYS A 243 -13.03 6.41 -4.54
CA CYS A 243 -12.52 5.09 -4.16
C CYS A 243 -12.42 4.20 -5.40
N CYS A 244 -11.41 3.35 -5.55
CA CYS A 244 -10.22 3.30 -4.73
C CYS A 244 -8.99 3.29 -5.63
N PHE A 245 -7.95 4.00 -5.29
CA PHE A 245 -6.66 3.85 -5.89
C PHE A 245 -5.77 3.17 -4.84
N ASP A 246 -5.86 1.84 -4.82
CA ASP A 246 -5.24 0.99 -3.82
C ASP A 246 -4.12 0.15 -4.42
N TYR A 247 -3.17 -0.21 -3.56
CA TYR A 247 -2.21 -1.26 -3.80
C TYR A 247 -2.04 -2.06 -2.51
N GLY A 248 -2.36 -3.35 -2.55
CA GLY A 248 -2.24 -4.19 -1.36
C GLY A 248 -3.13 -5.43 -1.38
N ASN A 249 -3.36 -5.95 -0.17
CA ASN A 249 -4.12 -7.16 0.12
C ASN A 249 -5.63 -6.93 -0.01
N ALA A 250 -6.33 -7.83 -0.68
CA ALA A 250 -7.77 -7.73 -0.92
C ALA A 250 -8.48 -9.09 -0.86
N GLU A 251 -9.81 -9.06 -1.07
CA GLU A 251 -10.66 -10.24 -1.23
C GLU A 251 -10.26 -11.05 -2.46
N THR A 252 -10.48 -12.37 -2.41
CA THR A 252 -10.06 -13.30 -3.46
C THR A 252 -11.12 -13.57 -4.52
N ASP A 253 -12.31 -13.01 -4.38
CA ASP A 253 -13.45 -13.26 -5.28
C ASP A 253 -14.06 -12.00 -5.92
N ASN A 254 -13.42 -10.83 -5.74
CA ASN A 254 -13.85 -9.53 -6.27
C ASN A 254 -15.19 -9.03 -5.69
N HIS A 255 -15.52 -9.42 -4.47
CA HIS A 255 -16.73 -9.01 -3.75
C HIS A 255 -16.38 -8.41 -2.40
N ASP A 256 -17.19 -7.47 -1.94
CA ASP A 256 -17.17 -6.97 -0.57
C ASP A 256 -17.61 -8.08 0.39
N ASP A 257 -16.69 -8.67 1.11
CA ASP A 257 -16.90 -9.73 2.10
C ASP A 257 -17.01 -9.17 3.54
N GLY A 258 -17.03 -7.85 3.66
CA GLY A 258 -17.25 -7.15 4.92
C GLY A 258 -15.99 -6.60 5.57
N ALA A 259 -16.19 -5.85 6.63
CA ALA A 259 -15.13 -5.13 7.32
C ALA A 259 -13.94 -6.02 7.71
N GLY A 260 -12.74 -5.59 7.33
CA GLY A 260 -11.48 -6.23 7.67
C GLY A 260 -11.01 -7.33 6.72
N THR A 261 -11.66 -7.56 5.59
CA THR A 261 -11.32 -8.60 4.61
C THR A 261 -10.18 -8.20 3.68
N MET A 262 -9.85 -6.91 3.60
CA MET A 262 -8.66 -6.39 2.93
C MET A 262 -7.82 -5.51 3.86
N GLU A 263 -6.60 -5.23 3.47
CA GLU A 263 -5.73 -4.18 4.00
C GLU A 263 -4.84 -3.71 2.85
N ALA A 264 -5.03 -2.49 2.38
CA ALA A 264 -4.27 -1.96 1.25
C ALA A 264 -3.86 -0.50 1.50
N VAL A 265 -2.79 -0.08 0.85
CA VAL A 265 -2.42 1.34 0.79
C VAL A 265 -3.40 2.04 -0.13
N TYR A 266 -4.23 2.92 0.41
CA TYR A 266 -5.03 3.89 -0.34
C TYR A 266 -4.26 5.20 -0.49
N PHE A 267 -4.27 5.79 -1.69
CA PHE A 267 -3.73 7.13 -1.91
C PHE A 267 -4.68 7.98 -2.76
N GLY A 268 -5.15 9.09 -2.19
CA GLY A 268 -6.10 10.00 -2.82
C GLY A 268 -6.66 11.01 -1.84
N ASN A 269 -7.73 11.69 -2.22
CA ASN A 269 -8.36 12.69 -1.35
C ASN A 269 -9.88 12.44 -1.14
N TRP A 270 -10.29 11.18 -1.12
CA TRP A 270 -11.64 10.81 -0.76
C TRP A 270 -11.95 11.12 0.71
N THR A 271 -13.11 11.71 0.97
CA THR A 271 -13.47 12.25 2.29
C THR A 271 -14.74 11.67 2.88
N SER A 272 -15.34 10.67 2.22
CA SER A 272 -16.62 10.08 2.70
C SER A 272 -16.44 9.21 3.94
N GLN A 273 -15.22 8.79 4.22
CA GLN A 273 -14.82 8.04 5.41
C GLN A 273 -13.64 8.76 6.09
N GLY A 274 -12.54 8.08 6.41
CA GLY A 274 -11.35 8.71 6.98
C GLY A 274 -10.74 9.79 6.07
N LYS A 275 -10.00 10.72 6.66
CA LYS A 275 -9.23 11.73 5.93
C LYS A 275 -8.07 12.25 6.76
N GLY A 276 -7.04 12.75 6.11
CA GLY A 276 -5.96 13.50 6.73
C GLY A 276 -6.28 14.99 6.93
N ALA A 277 -5.26 15.80 7.14
CA ALA A 277 -5.32 17.25 7.25
C ALA A 277 -5.42 17.90 5.86
N GLY A 278 -6.03 19.10 5.79
CA GLY A 278 -6.14 19.87 4.54
C GLY A 278 -6.99 19.17 3.48
N ASN A 279 -6.56 19.26 2.22
CA ASN A 279 -7.34 18.79 1.05
C ASN A 279 -6.79 17.51 0.40
N GLY A 280 -5.82 16.86 1.03
CA GLY A 280 -5.16 15.66 0.46
C GLY A 280 -4.23 15.97 -0.73
N PRO A 281 -3.70 14.95 -1.43
CA PRO A 281 -3.95 13.53 -1.18
C PRO A 281 -3.23 13.02 0.07
N TRP A 282 -3.74 11.93 0.66
CA TRP A 282 -3.27 11.34 1.91
C TRP A 282 -2.91 9.87 1.72
N VAL A 283 -2.09 9.35 2.65
CA VAL A 283 -1.86 7.92 2.83
C VAL A 283 -2.88 7.39 3.83
N MET A 284 -3.75 6.52 3.39
CA MET A 284 -4.71 5.85 4.26
C MET A 284 -4.65 4.34 4.08
N ALA A 285 -5.24 3.59 4.99
CA ALA A 285 -5.43 2.16 4.84
C ALA A 285 -6.88 1.88 4.45
N ASP A 286 -7.09 1.21 3.32
CA ASP A 286 -8.37 0.59 2.97
C ASP A 286 -8.43 -0.79 3.60
N MET A 287 -9.43 -1.02 4.44
CA MET A 287 -9.60 -2.25 5.22
C MET A 287 -10.91 -2.97 4.90
N GLU A 288 -11.51 -2.71 3.75
CA GLU A 288 -12.88 -3.03 3.31
C GLU A 288 -13.94 -2.42 4.24
N ASN A 289 -14.92 -1.79 3.65
CA ASN A 289 -15.95 -1.01 4.36
C ASN A 289 -15.40 0.12 5.24
N GLY A 290 -14.14 0.52 5.03
CA GLY A 290 -13.51 1.61 5.75
C GLY A 290 -12.12 1.97 5.27
N VAL A 291 -11.95 3.22 4.78
CA VAL A 291 -10.68 3.83 4.45
C VAL A 291 -10.26 4.74 5.60
N TYR A 292 -9.16 4.44 6.25
CA TYR A 292 -8.79 5.00 7.53
C TYR A 292 -7.46 5.76 7.52
N ALA A 293 -7.48 7.02 7.98
CA ALA A 293 -6.27 7.79 8.30
C ALA A 293 -5.84 7.63 9.77
N GLN A 294 -6.65 6.99 10.61
CA GLN A 294 -6.44 6.67 12.03
C GLN A 294 -7.52 5.68 12.50
N ALA A 295 -7.63 5.42 13.81
CA ALA A 295 -8.60 4.46 14.38
C ALA A 295 -10.08 4.82 14.21
N SER A 296 -10.42 5.90 13.53
CA SER A 296 -11.79 6.35 13.28
C SER A 296 -11.89 7.16 12.00
N PHE A 297 -13.11 7.49 11.57
CA PHE A 297 -13.34 8.37 10.42
C PHE A 297 -13.11 9.88 10.72
N ALA A 298 -12.69 10.24 11.93
CA ALA A 298 -12.27 11.61 12.22
C ALA A 298 -11.03 11.98 11.39
N ALA A 299 -10.89 13.28 11.09
CA ALA A 299 -9.70 13.74 10.40
C ALA A 299 -8.43 13.51 11.24
N ASN A 300 -7.38 12.99 10.63
CA ASN A 300 -6.07 12.85 11.24
C ASN A 300 -5.25 14.13 10.98
N PRO A 301 -4.99 14.97 12.00
CA PRO A 301 -4.23 16.21 11.81
C PRO A 301 -2.75 15.97 11.50
N ASN A 302 -2.23 14.77 11.75
CA ASN A 302 -0.85 14.39 11.52
C ASN A 302 -0.59 13.77 10.14
N ASP A 303 -1.62 13.58 9.31
CA ASP A 303 -1.51 13.07 7.95
C ASP A 303 -1.69 14.24 6.95
N PRO A 304 -0.60 14.95 6.58
CA PRO A 304 -0.67 16.12 5.71
C PRO A 304 -0.85 15.70 4.24
N PRO A 305 -1.28 16.62 3.37
CA PRO A 305 -1.27 16.40 1.93
C PRO A 305 0.14 16.10 1.39
N LEU A 306 0.27 15.04 0.60
CA LEU A 306 1.53 14.65 -0.05
C LEU A 306 1.46 14.97 -1.55
N THR A 307 1.86 16.18 -1.93
CA THR A 307 1.72 16.71 -3.30
C THR A 307 3.01 16.65 -4.12
N SER A 308 4.02 15.92 -3.65
CA SER A 308 5.27 15.70 -4.42
C SER A 308 4.97 14.91 -5.70
N PRO A 309 5.70 15.13 -6.80
CA PRO A 309 5.51 14.36 -8.03
C PRO A 309 5.64 12.84 -7.81
N TYR A 310 6.48 12.43 -6.87
CA TYR A 310 6.67 11.04 -6.47
C TYR A 310 6.56 10.93 -4.94
N VAL A 311 5.69 10.06 -4.48
CA VAL A 311 5.35 9.85 -3.07
C VAL A 311 5.53 8.38 -2.71
N THR A 312 6.22 8.13 -1.61
CA THR A 312 6.18 6.81 -0.96
C THR A 312 5.01 6.79 0.01
N ALA A 313 4.08 5.86 -0.17
CA ALA A 313 2.95 5.59 0.72
C ALA A 313 3.08 4.18 1.29
N MET A 314 2.92 4.02 2.61
CA MET A 314 3.16 2.74 3.30
C MET A 314 2.13 2.49 4.40
N VAL A 315 1.63 1.25 4.45
CA VAL A 315 0.84 0.68 5.55
C VAL A 315 1.64 -0.44 6.20
N ILE A 316 1.67 -0.45 7.52
CA ILE A 316 2.27 -1.54 8.31
C ILE A 316 1.18 -2.14 9.18
N GLY A 317 0.62 -3.27 8.75
CA GLY A 317 -0.41 -4.03 9.45
C GLY A 317 0.19 -4.95 10.51
N ARG A 318 -0.39 -4.92 11.71
CA ARG A 318 -0.04 -5.79 12.84
C ARG A 318 -1.31 -6.37 13.44
N SER A 319 -1.20 -7.45 14.20
CA SER A 319 -2.34 -7.89 15.00
C SER A 319 -2.77 -6.77 15.95
N GLY A 320 -4.03 -6.35 15.87
CA GLY A 320 -4.64 -5.32 16.71
C GLY A 320 -4.19 -3.87 16.46
N SER A 321 -3.24 -3.60 15.56
CA SER A 321 -2.76 -2.25 15.29
C SER A 321 -2.30 -2.06 13.85
N PHE A 322 -2.16 -0.80 13.41
CA PHE A 322 -1.56 -0.48 12.11
C PHE A 322 -0.82 0.85 12.17
N ALA A 323 0.08 1.05 11.22
CA ALA A 323 0.74 2.33 11.04
C ALA A 323 0.62 2.82 9.60
N LEU A 324 0.54 4.14 9.45
CA LEU A 324 0.56 4.86 8.18
C LEU A 324 1.84 5.68 8.13
N MET A 325 2.58 5.53 7.05
CA MET A 325 3.80 6.30 6.82
C MET A 325 3.81 6.83 5.39
N GLY A 326 4.44 7.98 5.20
CA GLY A 326 4.62 8.52 3.85
C GLY A 326 5.73 9.55 3.79
N GLY A 327 6.13 9.88 2.57
CA GLY A 327 7.18 10.86 2.32
C GLY A 327 7.41 11.12 0.85
N ASN A 328 8.24 12.12 0.56
CA ASN A 328 8.68 12.39 -0.81
C ASN A 328 9.67 11.31 -1.27
N ALA A 329 9.37 10.64 -2.37
CA ALA A 329 10.22 9.58 -2.93
C ALA A 329 11.54 10.11 -3.56
N GLN A 330 11.67 11.42 -3.71
CA GLN A 330 12.88 12.05 -4.26
C GLN A 330 13.86 12.52 -3.17
N THR A 331 13.40 12.72 -1.94
CA THR A 331 14.23 13.27 -0.86
C THR A 331 13.63 13.00 0.52
N GLY A 332 14.48 13.00 1.55
CA GLY A 332 14.06 12.94 2.94
C GLY A 332 13.73 11.53 3.43
N THR A 333 12.99 11.48 4.53
CA THR A 333 12.62 10.27 5.26
C THR A 333 11.11 10.09 5.28
N LEU A 334 10.63 8.91 5.65
CA LEU A 334 9.23 8.69 5.95
C LEU A 334 8.82 9.39 7.24
N THR A 335 7.65 9.99 7.24
CA THR A 335 6.97 10.47 8.44
C THR A 335 5.90 9.46 8.84
N SER A 336 5.80 9.14 10.12
CA SER A 336 4.67 8.36 10.66
C SER A 336 3.50 9.30 10.90
N PHE A 337 2.40 9.05 10.21
CA PHE A 337 1.16 9.82 10.34
C PHE A 337 0.23 9.23 11.39
N TYR A 338 0.27 7.91 11.52
CA TYR A 338 -0.45 7.14 12.52
C TYR A 338 0.35 5.91 12.92
N ASP A 339 0.34 5.54 14.18
CA ASP A 339 0.79 4.24 14.69
C ASP A 339 -0.04 3.95 15.94
N GLY A 340 -1.02 3.05 15.82
CA GLY A 340 -1.99 2.83 16.90
C GLY A 340 -2.94 1.68 16.64
N VAL A 341 -3.97 1.60 17.47
CA VAL A 341 -4.98 0.53 17.44
C VAL A 341 -5.77 0.56 16.14
N ARG A 342 -6.27 -0.59 15.70
CA ARG A 342 -7.20 -0.69 14.57
C ARG A 342 -8.54 -0.05 14.90
N PRO A 343 -9.29 0.39 13.88
CA PRO A 343 -10.66 0.85 14.06
C PRO A 343 -11.54 -0.21 14.70
N ASN A 344 -12.62 0.24 15.36
CA ASN A 344 -13.57 -0.68 15.96
C ASN A 344 -14.22 -1.59 14.87
N GLY A 345 -14.24 -2.90 15.10
CA GLY A 345 -14.71 -3.90 14.15
C GLY A 345 -13.62 -4.50 13.23
N TYR A 346 -12.38 -3.97 13.29
CA TYR A 346 -11.25 -4.42 12.46
C TYR A 346 -10.16 -5.16 13.26
N ASN A 347 -10.52 -5.71 14.39
CA ASN A 347 -9.63 -6.54 15.21
C ASN A 347 -10.39 -7.78 15.74
N PRO A 348 -10.00 -9.01 15.34
CA PRO A 348 -8.95 -9.31 14.35
C PRO A 348 -9.36 -8.99 12.91
N MET A 349 -8.37 -8.75 12.04
CA MET A 349 -8.57 -8.67 10.59
C MET A 349 -8.94 -10.05 10.01
N LYS A 350 -9.51 -10.03 8.80
CA LYS A 350 -9.98 -11.23 8.07
C LYS A 350 -9.42 -11.26 6.63
N LYS A 351 -8.26 -10.70 6.42
CA LYS A 351 -7.61 -10.54 5.11
C LYS A 351 -7.62 -11.83 4.31
N GLN A 352 -7.81 -11.75 3.01
CA GLN A 352 -7.97 -12.93 2.17
C GLN A 352 -6.78 -13.22 1.27
N GLY A 353 -5.95 -12.21 0.97
CA GLY A 353 -4.65 -12.43 0.33
C GLY A 353 -4.62 -12.31 -1.19
N ALA A 354 -5.65 -11.79 -1.86
CA ALA A 354 -5.49 -11.29 -3.23
C ALA A 354 -4.62 -10.03 -3.25
N ILE A 355 -4.11 -9.63 -4.41
CA ILE A 355 -3.39 -8.36 -4.59
C ILE A 355 -4.08 -7.55 -5.65
N ILE A 356 -4.33 -6.27 -5.35
CA ILE A 356 -4.93 -5.29 -6.25
C ILE A 356 -3.98 -4.14 -6.54
N LEU A 357 -4.22 -3.45 -7.65
CA LEU A 357 -3.56 -2.20 -8.03
C LEU A 357 -4.55 -1.31 -8.80
N GLY A 358 -4.81 -0.12 -8.27
CA GLY A 358 -5.63 0.93 -8.89
C GLY A 358 -7.14 0.74 -8.76
N ILE A 359 -7.58 -0.22 -7.98
CA ILE A 359 -8.98 -0.58 -7.72
C ILE A 359 -9.17 -0.96 -6.25
N GLY A 360 -10.40 -0.98 -5.76
CA GLY A 360 -10.79 -1.56 -4.48
C GLY A 360 -10.99 -3.08 -4.54
N GLY A 361 -11.17 -3.71 -3.38
CA GLY A 361 -11.32 -5.15 -3.23
C GLY A 361 -12.50 -5.74 -4.01
N ASP A 362 -13.62 -5.04 -4.03
CA ASP A 362 -14.85 -5.36 -4.76
C ASP A 362 -14.85 -4.92 -6.25
N ASN A 363 -13.70 -4.54 -6.77
CA ASN A 363 -13.48 -3.98 -8.10
C ASN A 363 -14.10 -2.59 -8.31
N THR A 364 -14.17 -1.76 -7.25
CA THR A 364 -14.46 -0.33 -7.39
C THR A 364 -13.31 0.37 -8.10
N ALA A 365 -13.56 0.88 -9.31
CA ALA A 365 -12.55 1.47 -10.20
C ALA A 365 -12.88 2.93 -10.55
N THR A 366 -13.27 3.76 -9.55
CA THR A 366 -13.66 5.16 -9.79
C THR A 366 -12.58 6.16 -9.39
N ALA A 367 -11.49 5.69 -8.80
CA ALA A 367 -10.30 6.47 -8.53
C ALA A 367 -9.32 6.48 -9.71
N GLN A 368 -8.28 7.31 -9.59
CA GLN A 368 -7.17 7.39 -10.54
C GLN A 368 -5.86 7.64 -9.81
N GLY A 369 -4.76 7.21 -10.39
CA GLY A 369 -3.41 7.41 -9.86
C GLY A 369 -2.34 6.88 -10.79
N ASP A 370 -1.09 7.16 -10.44
CA ASP A 370 0.09 6.61 -11.11
C ASP A 370 0.79 5.64 -10.16
N PHE A 371 1.29 4.54 -10.70
CA PHE A 371 2.06 3.57 -9.94
C PHE A 371 3.43 3.36 -10.58
N TYR A 372 4.47 3.28 -9.76
CA TYR A 372 5.84 3.07 -10.22
C TYR A 372 6.44 1.77 -9.69
N GLU A 373 6.33 1.53 -8.39
CA GLU A 373 6.75 0.30 -7.72
C GLU A 373 5.95 0.08 -6.44
N GLY A 374 5.86 -1.17 -5.98
CA GLY A 374 5.22 -1.53 -4.73
C GLY A 374 5.60 -2.93 -4.28
N VAL A 375 5.43 -3.18 -2.98
CA VAL A 375 5.83 -4.43 -2.33
C VAL A 375 4.82 -4.81 -1.26
N LEU A 376 4.58 -6.12 -1.11
CA LEU A 376 3.96 -6.72 0.06
C LEU A 376 4.98 -7.65 0.73
N THR A 377 5.03 -7.64 2.06
CA THR A 377 5.97 -8.45 2.85
C THR A 377 5.27 -9.47 3.73
N SER A 378 5.99 -10.53 4.08
CA SER A 378 5.59 -11.43 5.15
C SER A 378 6.04 -10.83 6.49
N GLY A 379 5.10 -10.22 7.23
CA GLY A 379 5.36 -9.60 8.53
C GLY A 379 5.47 -8.09 8.50
N ALA A 380 5.26 -7.48 9.67
CA ALA A 380 5.32 -6.04 9.88
C ALA A 380 6.76 -5.56 10.01
N ALA A 381 7.18 -4.67 9.12
CA ALA A 381 8.51 -4.08 9.15
C ALA A 381 8.70 -3.18 10.38
N SER A 382 9.94 -3.13 10.87
CA SER A 382 10.34 -2.14 11.86
C SER A 382 10.42 -0.74 11.24
N ALA A 383 10.31 0.31 12.06
CA ALA A 383 10.51 1.67 11.59
C ALA A 383 11.90 1.87 10.96
N ALA A 384 12.93 1.22 11.49
CA ALA A 384 14.28 1.28 10.92
C ALA A 384 14.34 0.64 9.53
N THR A 385 13.67 -0.50 9.31
CA THR A 385 13.56 -1.16 8.01
C THR A 385 12.80 -0.26 7.03
N ALA A 386 11.67 0.33 7.43
CA ALA A 386 10.90 1.25 6.60
C ALA A 386 11.73 2.47 6.15
N GLN A 387 12.51 3.07 7.06
CA GLN A 387 13.40 4.18 6.73
C GLN A 387 14.54 3.76 5.79
N ALA A 388 15.09 2.56 5.95
CA ALA A 388 16.12 2.05 5.04
C ALA A 388 15.56 1.80 3.63
N VAL A 389 14.32 1.33 3.51
CA VAL A 389 13.60 1.21 2.23
C VAL A 389 13.38 2.57 1.61
N GLN A 390 12.93 3.57 2.37
CA GLN A 390 12.80 4.96 1.87
C GLN A 390 14.12 5.51 1.36
N ALA A 391 15.21 5.30 2.09
CA ALA A 391 16.54 5.75 1.63
C ALA A 391 16.94 5.09 0.30
N ASN A 392 16.58 3.82 0.09
CA ASN A 392 16.78 3.13 -1.19
C ASN A 392 15.92 3.71 -2.32
N ILE A 393 14.63 4.02 -2.02
CA ILE A 393 13.72 4.66 -2.98
C ILE A 393 14.27 6.03 -3.41
N VAL A 394 14.70 6.87 -2.46
CA VAL A 394 15.33 8.17 -2.74
C VAL A 394 16.59 8.00 -3.59
N ALA A 395 17.43 7.04 -3.25
CA ALA A 395 18.67 6.76 -3.99
C ALA A 395 18.41 6.26 -5.43
N ALA A 396 17.23 5.76 -5.72
CA ALA A 396 16.86 5.33 -7.08
C ALA A 396 16.64 6.50 -8.04
N GLY A 397 16.48 7.75 -7.55
CA GLY A 397 16.56 8.98 -8.35
C GLY A 397 15.34 9.21 -9.25
N TYR A 398 14.14 9.14 -8.70
CA TYR A 398 12.90 9.49 -9.38
C TYR A 398 12.92 10.92 -9.92
N GLY A 399 12.68 11.12 -11.22
CA GLY A 399 12.63 12.43 -11.87
C GLY A 399 13.99 13.11 -12.11
N ASN A 400 15.11 12.38 -11.95
CA ASN A 400 16.48 12.90 -12.12
C ASN A 400 17.19 12.26 -13.33
#